data_4ec5cc45ce73bd579edae2d06426fac9
#
_entry.id   4ec5cc45ce73bd579edae2d06426fac9
#
_cell.length_a   1.000
_cell.length_b   1.000
_cell.length_c   1.000
_cell.angle_alpha   90.00
_cell.angle_beta   90.00
_cell.angle_gamma   90.00
#
_symmetry.space_group_name_H-M   'P 1'
#
loop_
_entity.id
_entity.type
_entity.pdbx_description
1 polymer ?
#
loop_
_entity_poly.entity_id
_entity_poly.type
_entity_poly.pdbx_seq_one_letter_code
_entity_poly.pdbx_strand_id
1 'polypeptide(L)'
;MPEQISFPSEEQPAGPSQEGIGNTQQPPPVSSVPAPGAQNVPLASVPSVPPPAVTGGGKGFPKIILILVAILLVIGLAFLAFKFLFKGKAPTLENKITWWGLWEEASVVQPIIDEYQSSHSGITIEYIKQSHQDYRERLASALAKGDGPDVFMFHNSWVPMFKDDLDKVPVSVISPAEFAQIYYPVISSDLTSGTGFVGLPLGYDGLTLFINEGMFEAAGKSPPTTWDDVRDLGRELTIKNEEGVITQSGVALGTTSNVDHWPEIIALMMLQNGANLAEPTGELAEKAIDFYTIFYKQDKVWDETLPPSGVAFAAGKVAMYFGTSWRAFEIKQQNPELRFRTVPLPRLPKETPIQPNVSYASYWAQGVWVRSANKDEAWDFLKFLASKESLEKMYSNASKLRLFGEPYPRVDMAELLSTHPIAGSIIAQAPDAQSWYLADRTFDGPTGINSQINKYFEDAINAVNEGKSTPKSLETAAQGVAEVLSRYGIGR
;
A
#
# COMPACT_ATOMS: atom_id res chain seq x y z
N MET A 1 -38.31 -35.30 10.31
CA MET A 1 -38.16 -34.12 11.17
C MET A 1 -36.69 -33.97 11.44
N PRO A 2 -36.00 -33.01 10.88
CA PRO A 2 -34.66 -32.64 11.29
C PRO A 2 -34.72 -31.47 12.29
N GLU A 3 -33.84 -31.52 13.26
CA GLU A 3 -33.70 -30.62 14.39
C GLU A 3 -33.33 -29.21 13.96
N GLN A 4 -33.96 -28.21 14.57
CA GLN A 4 -33.61 -26.81 14.48
C GLN A 4 -32.37 -26.52 15.34
N ILE A 5 -31.31 -26.05 14.69
CA ILE A 5 -30.13 -25.49 15.39
C ILE A 5 -30.44 -24.00 15.63
N SER A 6 -30.59 -23.63 16.91
CA SER A 6 -30.75 -22.23 17.31
C SER A 6 -29.38 -21.59 17.53
N PHE A 7 -29.18 -20.40 16.93
CA PHE A 7 -28.01 -19.55 17.15
C PHE A 7 -28.24 -18.65 18.37
N PRO A 8 -27.23 -18.38 19.20
CA PRO A 8 -27.36 -17.43 20.30
C PRO A 8 -27.40 -16.00 19.77
N SER A 9 -28.32 -15.18 20.31
CA SER A 9 -28.45 -13.77 20.06
C SER A 9 -27.29 -13.00 20.69
N GLU A 10 -26.58 -12.19 19.88
CA GLU A 10 -25.61 -11.21 20.36
C GLU A 10 -26.34 -10.07 21.07
N GLU A 11 -25.93 -9.80 22.31
CA GLU A 11 -26.33 -8.63 23.09
C GLU A 11 -25.66 -7.36 22.50
N GLN A 12 -26.50 -6.37 22.19
CA GLN A 12 -26.04 -5.01 21.86
C GLN A 12 -25.54 -4.31 23.12
N PRO A 13 -24.40 -3.59 23.08
CA PRO A 13 -24.01 -2.74 24.18
C PRO A 13 -24.85 -1.47 24.21
N ALA A 14 -25.42 -1.18 25.38
CA ALA A 14 -26.20 -0.01 25.67
C ALA A 14 -25.37 1.28 25.53
N GLY A 15 -25.96 2.30 24.88
CA GLY A 15 -25.40 3.65 24.78
C GLY A 15 -25.41 4.39 26.13
N PRO A 16 -24.49 5.36 26.32
CA PRO A 16 -24.38 6.08 27.58
C PRO A 16 -25.48 7.14 27.72
N SER A 17 -26.15 7.12 28.88
CA SER A 17 -27.11 8.13 29.35
C SER A 17 -26.39 9.46 29.65
N GLN A 18 -27.00 10.57 29.23
CA GLN A 18 -26.64 11.91 29.65
C GLN A 18 -27.13 12.15 31.07
N GLU A 19 -26.25 12.52 32.01
CA GLU A 19 -26.59 13.25 33.22
C GLU A 19 -25.45 14.18 33.64
N GLY A 20 -25.78 15.45 33.85
CA GLY A 20 -25.34 16.26 34.97
C GLY A 20 -24.02 17.02 34.86
N ILE A 21 -24.13 18.30 34.51
CA ILE A 21 -23.13 19.35 34.73
C ILE A 21 -22.87 19.52 36.23
N GLY A 22 -21.62 19.49 36.67
CA GLY A 22 -21.26 19.89 38.03
C GLY A 22 -19.79 19.71 38.39
N ASN A 23 -19.14 20.86 38.56
CA ASN A 23 -17.96 21.16 39.39
C ASN A 23 -16.56 20.71 38.96
N THR A 24 -15.83 21.74 38.55
CA THR A 24 -14.37 21.90 38.59
C THR A 24 -13.75 21.50 39.93
N GLN A 25 -12.85 20.52 39.96
CA GLN A 25 -11.84 20.37 41.00
C GLN A 25 -10.46 20.27 40.37
N GLN A 26 -9.58 21.20 40.80
CA GLN A 26 -8.14 21.26 40.50
C GLN A 26 -7.43 19.98 40.99
N PRO A 27 -6.41 19.49 40.28
CA PRO A 27 -5.55 18.41 40.78
C PRO A 27 -4.62 18.95 41.91
N PRO A 28 -4.29 18.11 42.91
CA PRO A 28 -3.41 18.49 44.00
C PRO A 28 -1.95 18.64 43.56
N PRO A 29 -1.16 19.45 44.30
CA PRO A 29 0.23 19.72 43.96
C PRO A 29 1.14 18.51 44.21
N VAL A 30 2.05 18.28 43.28
CA VAL A 30 3.08 17.24 43.35
C VAL A 30 4.10 17.63 44.43
N SER A 31 4.22 16.83 45.48
CA SER A 31 5.25 16.96 46.52
C SER A 31 6.64 16.67 45.94
N SER A 32 7.52 17.64 46.11
CA SER A 32 8.95 17.51 45.82
C SER A 32 9.64 16.61 46.83
N VAL A 33 10.31 15.55 46.32
CA VAL A 33 11.21 14.68 47.11
C VAL A 33 12.58 15.38 47.18
N PRO A 34 13.20 15.53 48.38
CA PRO A 34 14.53 16.14 48.50
C PRO A 34 15.64 15.19 48.11
N ALA A 35 16.67 15.71 47.43
CA ALA A 35 17.91 14.99 47.11
C ALA A 35 18.69 14.60 48.37
N PRO A 36 19.37 13.41 48.38
CA PRO A 36 20.22 13.01 49.50
C PRO A 36 21.52 13.80 49.52
N GLY A 37 21.81 14.36 50.73
CA GLY A 37 23.00 15.14 50.98
C GLY A 37 24.30 14.35 50.91
N ALA A 38 25.34 15.01 50.45
CA ALA A 38 26.71 14.51 50.44
C ALA A 38 27.24 14.38 51.88
N GLN A 39 27.58 13.18 52.29
CA GLN A 39 28.35 12.97 53.55
C GLN A 39 29.83 12.99 53.23
N ASN A 40 30.54 13.95 53.89
CA ASN A 40 31.99 14.03 53.96
C ASN A 40 32.55 12.87 54.79
N VAL A 41 33.43 12.08 54.19
CA VAL A 41 34.24 11.05 54.88
C VAL A 41 35.61 11.65 55.10
N PRO A 42 36.19 11.61 56.35
CA PRO A 42 37.49 12.15 56.62
C PRO A 42 38.64 11.26 56.06
N LEU A 43 39.67 11.91 55.50
CA LEU A 43 40.90 11.26 55.11
C LEU A 43 41.61 10.69 56.36
N ALA A 44 41.84 9.37 56.38
CA ALA A 44 42.73 8.72 57.31
C ALA A 44 44.18 8.88 56.86
N SER A 45 45.02 9.29 57.76
CA SER A 45 46.45 9.51 57.59
C SER A 45 47.23 8.19 57.39
N VAL A 46 48.11 8.16 56.40
CA VAL A 46 49.02 7.05 56.11
C VAL A 46 50.26 7.15 57.00
N PRO A 47 50.67 6.08 57.69
CA PRO A 47 51.93 6.12 58.46
C PRO A 47 53.13 5.90 57.51
N SER A 48 54.15 6.73 57.72
CA SER A 48 55.43 6.71 57.07
C SER A 48 56.30 5.51 57.58
N VAL A 49 56.80 4.71 56.64
CA VAL A 49 57.79 3.62 56.89
C VAL A 49 59.20 4.13 56.54
N PRO A 50 60.22 3.94 57.41
CA PRO A 50 61.58 4.38 57.14
C PRO A 50 62.26 3.46 56.14
N PRO A 51 63.32 3.95 55.42
CA PRO A 51 64.03 3.18 54.35
C PRO A 51 64.93 2.15 54.95
N PRO A 52 65.11 0.95 54.38
CA PRO A 52 66.03 -0.01 54.79
C PRO A 52 67.45 0.30 54.23
N ALA A 53 68.42 0.04 55.08
CA ALA A 53 69.86 0.25 54.84
C ALA A 53 70.42 -0.65 53.70
N VAL A 54 71.25 -0.02 52.90
CA VAL A 54 72.04 -0.70 51.84
C VAL A 54 73.22 -1.46 52.46
N THR A 55 73.28 -2.78 52.27
CA THR A 55 74.51 -3.52 52.42
C THR A 55 74.80 -4.23 51.09
N GLY A 56 75.96 -3.92 50.53
CA GLY A 56 76.46 -4.45 49.26
C GLY A 56 76.98 -5.88 49.38
N GLY A 57 76.94 -6.60 48.24
CA GLY A 57 77.77 -7.80 48.09
C GLY A 57 77.25 -8.77 47.05
N GLY A 58 78.02 -8.97 45.96
CA GLY A 58 78.05 -10.27 45.31
C GLY A 58 77.40 -10.44 43.95
N LYS A 59 78.19 -10.42 42.90
CA LYS A 59 77.83 -10.75 41.53
C LYS A 59 77.42 -12.23 41.41
N GLY A 60 76.17 -12.48 41.02
CA GLY A 60 75.70 -13.74 40.50
C GLY A 60 74.40 -13.48 39.77
N PHE A 61 74.37 -13.71 38.44
CA PHE A 61 73.12 -13.62 37.67
C PHE A 61 72.14 -14.64 38.25
N PRO A 62 71.06 -14.18 38.86
CA PRO A 62 70.15 -15.09 39.54
C PRO A 62 69.34 -15.88 38.47
N LYS A 63 69.43 -17.21 38.57
CA LYS A 63 68.58 -18.12 37.76
C LYS A 63 67.11 -17.74 37.74
N ILE A 64 66.67 -16.94 38.70
CA ILE A 64 65.27 -16.36 38.81
C ILE A 64 64.97 -15.41 37.67
N ILE A 65 65.93 -14.60 37.14
CA ILE A 65 65.68 -13.70 36.01
C ILE A 65 65.47 -14.49 34.72
N LEU A 66 66.24 -15.60 34.51
CA LEU A 66 65.99 -16.48 33.37
C LEU A 66 64.59 -17.17 33.42
N ILE A 67 64.19 -17.54 34.61
CA ILE A 67 62.85 -18.12 34.82
C ILE A 67 61.72 -17.05 34.57
N LEU A 68 61.88 -15.84 35.03
CA LEU A 68 60.95 -14.74 34.78
C LEU A 68 60.87 -14.35 33.30
N VAL A 69 62.01 -14.32 32.59
CA VAL A 69 62.03 -14.08 31.13
C VAL A 69 61.35 -15.23 30.37
N ALA A 70 61.61 -16.49 30.78
CA ALA A 70 60.91 -17.63 30.19
C ALA A 70 59.40 -17.62 30.42
N ILE A 71 58.94 -17.23 31.61
CA ILE A 71 57.50 -17.06 31.93
C ILE A 71 56.88 -15.93 31.11
N LEU A 72 57.58 -14.80 30.97
CA LEU A 72 57.08 -13.68 30.11
C LEU A 72 57.05 -14.07 28.63
N LEU A 73 57.99 -14.87 28.13
CA LEU A 73 57.99 -15.42 26.78
C LEU A 73 56.82 -16.39 26.57
N VAL A 74 56.54 -17.26 27.55
CA VAL A 74 55.41 -18.18 27.48
C VAL A 74 54.06 -17.43 27.56
N ILE A 75 53.98 -16.41 28.41
CA ILE A 75 52.77 -15.53 28.48
C ILE A 75 52.62 -14.73 27.16
N GLY A 76 53.71 -14.21 26.60
CA GLY A 76 53.71 -13.51 25.32
C GLY A 76 53.28 -14.41 24.15
N LEU A 77 53.80 -15.65 24.12
CA LEU A 77 53.40 -16.67 23.13
C LEU A 77 51.94 -17.12 23.31
N ALA A 78 51.53 -17.31 24.56
CA ALA A 78 50.11 -17.64 24.88
C ALA A 78 49.16 -16.49 24.50
N PHE A 79 49.56 -15.22 24.71
CA PHE A 79 48.82 -14.05 24.30
C PHE A 79 48.78 -13.88 22.77
N LEU A 80 49.85 -14.18 22.07
CA LEU A 80 49.91 -14.22 20.61
C LEU A 80 49.05 -15.37 20.06
N ALA A 81 49.15 -16.57 20.64
CA ALA A 81 48.30 -17.69 20.28
C ALA A 81 46.82 -17.41 20.59
N PHE A 82 46.54 -16.78 21.73
CA PHE A 82 45.18 -16.31 22.05
C PHE A 82 44.68 -15.29 21.03
N LYS A 83 45.48 -14.30 20.64
CA LYS A 83 45.12 -13.34 19.56
C LYS A 83 44.94 -14.01 18.20
N PHE A 84 45.70 -15.11 17.91
CA PHE A 84 45.60 -15.83 16.65
C PHE A 84 44.42 -16.83 16.63
N LEU A 85 44.19 -17.52 17.76
CA LEU A 85 43.09 -18.48 17.93
C LEU A 85 41.75 -17.80 18.19
N PHE A 86 41.76 -16.64 18.83
CA PHE A 86 40.60 -15.77 19.05
C PHE A 86 40.70 -14.49 18.19
N LYS A 87 41.14 -14.59 16.94
CA LYS A 87 40.66 -13.68 15.92
C LYS A 87 39.20 -14.01 15.76
N GLY A 88 38.37 -13.59 16.72
CA GLY A 88 36.95 -13.41 16.52
C GLY A 88 36.83 -12.65 15.22
N LYS A 89 36.04 -13.14 14.26
CA LYS A 89 35.50 -12.29 13.19
C LYS A 89 35.15 -10.99 13.89
N ALA A 90 35.74 -9.87 13.45
CA ALA A 90 35.25 -8.57 13.86
C ALA A 90 33.71 -8.66 13.76
N PRO A 91 32.95 -8.18 14.74
CA PRO A 91 31.51 -8.13 14.57
C PRO A 91 31.34 -7.41 13.23
N THR A 92 30.93 -8.13 12.21
CA THR A 92 30.37 -7.52 11.02
C THR A 92 29.24 -6.69 11.58
N LEU A 93 29.31 -5.36 11.45
CA LEU A 93 28.20 -4.50 11.70
C LEU A 93 27.10 -5.07 10.80
N GLU A 94 26.16 -5.77 11.42
CA GLU A 94 25.06 -6.39 10.71
C GLU A 94 24.12 -5.25 10.33
N ASN A 95 24.17 -4.84 9.06
CA ASN A 95 23.28 -3.81 8.56
C ASN A 95 21.88 -4.43 8.48
N LYS A 96 21.06 -4.12 9.47
CA LYS A 96 19.66 -4.58 9.52
C LYS A 96 18.80 -3.59 8.77
N ILE A 97 18.13 -4.07 7.74
CA ILE A 97 17.14 -3.32 6.95
C ILE A 97 15.74 -3.78 7.37
N THR A 98 14.90 -2.85 7.81
CA THR A 98 13.50 -3.10 8.14
C THR A 98 12.63 -2.77 6.93
N TRP A 99 11.78 -3.72 6.54
CA TRP A 99 10.84 -3.57 5.43
C TRP A 99 9.40 -3.75 5.89
N TRP A 100 8.59 -2.68 5.82
CA TRP A 100 7.15 -2.73 6.07
C TRP A 100 6.38 -2.99 4.79
N GLY A 101 5.72 -4.17 4.72
CA GLY A 101 4.78 -4.54 3.66
C GLY A 101 3.35 -4.64 4.17
N LEU A 102 2.39 -4.71 3.26
CA LEU A 102 0.96 -4.78 3.58
C LEU A 102 0.32 -6.11 3.19
N TRP A 103 0.49 -6.53 1.96
CA TRP A 103 -0.36 -7.54 1.34
C TRP A 103 0.24 -8.93 1.37
N GLU A 104 1.54 -9.03 1.14
CA GLU A 104 2.20 -10.32 1.04
C GLU A 104 2.43 -10.97 2.42
N GLU A 105 2.20 -12.27 2.50
CA GLU A 105 2.61 -13.05 3.67
C GLU A 105 4.13 -13.21 3.69
N ALA A 106 4.72 -13.33 4.87
CA ALA A 106 6.16 -13.55 5.01
C ALA A 106 6.64 -14.78 4.21
N SER A 107 5.83 -15.83 4.11
CA SER A 107 6.15 -17.04 3.33
C SER A 107 6.29 -16.79 1.83
N VAL A 108 5.74 -15.70 1.29
CA VAL A 108 5.88 -15.31 -0.12
C VAL A 108 7.25 -14.66 -0.34
N VAL A 109 7.66 -13.77 0.55
CA VAL A 109 8.86 -12.94 0.38
C VAL A 109 10.11 -13.53 1.01
N GLN A 110 9.98 -14.34 2.06
CA GLN A 110 11.12 -14.87 2.81
C GLN A 110 12.10 -15.68 1.94
N PRO A 111 11.68 -16.56 1.02
CA PRO A 111 12.62 -17.27 0.15
C PRO A 111 13.49 -16.34 -0.70
N ILE A 112 12.96 -15.19 -1.09
CA ILE A 112 13.67 -14.18 -1.90
C ILE A 112 14.61 -13.36 -1.01
N ILE A 113 14.19 -13.04 0.22
CA ILE A 113 15.04 -12.43 1.24
C ILE A 113 16.24 -13.32 1.55
N ASP A 114 16.02 -14.62 1.76
CA ASP A 114 17.09 -15.59 2.06
C ASP A 114 18.08 -15.68 0.90
N GLU A 115 17.61 -15.66 -0.35
CA GLU A 115 18.44 -15.64 -1.54
C GLU A 115 19.32 -14.37 -1.60
N TYR A 116 18.73 -13.19 -1.36
CA TYR A 116 19.47 -11.93 -1.30
C TYR A 116 20.53 -11.96 -0.21
N GLN A 117 20.18 -12.35 1.01
CA GLN A 117 21.10 -12.41 2.15
C GLN A 117 22.25 -13.41 1.92
N SER A 118 22.00 -14.50 1.19
CA SER A 118 23.03 -15.50 0.87
C SER A 118 24.18 -14.92 0.03
N SER A 119 23.89 -13.93 -0.80
CA SER A 119 24.84 -13.24 -1.68
C SER A 119 25.37 -11.92 -1.09
N HIS A 120 24.75 -11.39 -0.02
CA HIS A 120 25.08 -10.11 0.61
C HIS A 120 25.40 -10.32 2.09
N SER A 121 26.59 -10.88 2.36
CA SER A 121 27.04 -11.19 3.73
C SER A 121 27.12 -9.90 4.59
N GLY A 122 26.50 -9.94 5.78
CA GLY A 122 26.46 -8.79 6.70
C GLY A 122 25.23 -7.90 6.54
N ILE A 123 24.29 -8.26 5.64
CA ILE A 123 22.98 -7.62 5.54
C ILE A 123 21.92 -8.59 6.07
N THR A 124 21.04 -8.10 6.93
CA THR A 124 19.84 -8.80 7.41
C THR A 124 18.61 -8.01 7.05
N ILE A 125 17.65 -8.65 6.39
CA ILE A 125 16.36 -8.05 6.05
C ILE A 125 15.30 -8.55 7.02
N GLU A 126 14.63 -7.64 7.70
CA GLU A 126 13.47 -7.94 8.55
C GLU A 126 12.19 -7.47 7.86
N TYR A 127 11.42 -8.41 7.32
CA TYR A 127 10.11 -8.13 6.76
C TYR A 127 9.05 -8.11 7.85
N ILE A 128 8.29 -7.02 7.93
CA ILE A 128 7.20 -6.83 8.90
C ILE A 128 5.91 -6.55 8.15
N LYS A 129 5.03 -7.57 8.08
CA LYS A 129 3.69 -7.36 7.54
C LYS A 129 2.89 -6.46 8.47
N GLN A 130 2.41 -5.35 7.94
CA GLN A 130 1.59 -4.37 8.64
C GLN A 130 0.09 -4.64 8.41
N SER A 131 -0.75 -4.27 9.39
CA SER A 131 -2.18 -4.11 9.14
C SER A 131 -2.42 -2.91 8.21
N HIS A 132 -3.33 -3.03 7.26
CA HIS A 132 -3.73 -1.90 6.41
C HIS A 132 -4.54 -0.84 7.18
N GLN A 133 -5.24 -1.23 8.27
CA GLN A 133 -5.97 -0.27 9.12
C GLN A 133 -5.00 0.74 9.72
N ASP A 134 -5.29 2.03 9.54
CA ASP A 134 -4.49 3.16 10.03
C ASP A 134 -3.00 3.09 9.62
N TYR A 135 -2.70 2.41 8.52
CA TYR A 135 -1.31 2.20 8.10
C TYR A 135 -0.60 3.52 7.78
N ARG A 136 -1.26 4.40 7.02
CA ARG A 136 -0.68 5.70 6.65
C ARG A 136 -0.31 6.53 7.89
N GLU A 137 -1.20 6.58 8.89
CA GLU A 137 -0.98 7.33 10.13
C GLU A 137 0.16 6.72 10.97
N ARG A 138 0.19 5.37 11.07
CA ARG A 138 1.29 4.68 11.77
C ARG A 138 2.62 4.92 11.08
N LEU A 139 2.67 4.80 9.75
CA LEU A 139 3.87 5.06 8.96
C LEU A 139 4.33 6.51 9.16
N ALA A 140 3.47 7.49 8.94
CA ALA A 140 3.80 8.90 9.11
C ALA A 140 4.28 9.20 10.53
N SER A 141 3.64 8.61 11.56
CA SER A 141 4.07 8.77 12.96
C SER A 141 5.45 8.17 13.21
N ALA A 142 5.74 6.99 12.69
CA ALA A 142 7.02 6.32 12.84
C ALA A 142 8.15 7.11 12.14
N LEU A 143 7.93 7.54 10.90
CA LEU A 143 8.87 8.36 10.14
C LEU A 143 9.16 9.69 10.85
N ALA A 144 8.13 10.38 11.36
CA ALA A 144 8.27 11.65 12.06
C ALA A 144 9.08 11.51 13.36
N LYS A 145 8.92 10.40 14.11
CA LYS A 145 9.65 10.11 15.35
C LYS A 145 11.10 9.68 15.11
N GLY A 146 11.44 9.27 13.91
CA GLY A 146 12.77 8.71 13.59
C GLY A 146 12.87 7.19 13.79
N ASP A 147 11.76 6.51 14.05
CA ASP A 147 11.66 5.06 14.27
C ASP A 147 11.01 4.34 13.06
N GLY A 148 11.00 5.01 11.89
CA GLY A 148 10.44 4.45 10.66
C GLY A 148 11.25 3.28 10.09
N PRO A 149 10.63 2.44 9.24
CA PRO A 149 11.34 1.39 8.52
C PRO A 149 12.28 1.98 7.46
N ASP A 150 13.30 1.22 7.06
CA ASP A 150 14.18 1.61 5.95
C ASP A 150 13.46 1.57 4.61
N VAL A 151 12.62 0.54 4.42
CA VAL A 151 11.79 0.33 3.24
C VAL A 151 10.32 0.23 3.65
N PHE A 152 9.43 0.90 2.92
CA PHE A 152 8.01 0.85 3.17
C PHE A 152 7.17 0.85 1.91
N MET A 153 6.01 0.22 2.02
CA MET A 153 5.01 0.20 0.96
C MET A 153 4.15 1.46 1.02
N PHE A 154 3.86 2.06 -0.12
CA PHE A 154 2.95 3.19 -0.25
C PHE A 154 2.11 3.08 -1.52
N HIS A 155 0.90 3.64 -1.51
CA HIS A 155 0.03 3.67 -2.69
C HIS A 155 0.53 4.71 -3.70
N ASN A 156 0.38 4.48 -5.02
CA ASN A 156 0.84 5.39 -6.05
C ASN A 156 0.35 6.84 -5.87
N SER A 157 -0.87 7.02 -5.38
CA SER A 157 -1.43 8.35 -5.08
C SER A 157 -0.86 9.05 -3.83
N TRP A 158 -0.02 8.35 -3.03
CA TRP A 158 0.51 8.89 -1.77
C TRP A 158 1.79 9.71 -1.93
N VAL A 159 2.39 9.74 -3.10
CA VAL A 159 3.65 10.48 -3.34
C VAL A 159 3.60 11.91 -2.80
N PRO A 160 2.54 12.71 -2.99
CA PRO A 160 2.49 14.06 -2.43
C PRO A 160 2.48 14.11 -0.90
N MET A 161 1.91 13.09 -0.24
CA MET A 161 1.85 13.01 1.23
C MET A 161 3.19 12.67 1.86
N PHE A 162 4.04 11.92 1.16
CA PHE A 162 5.34 11.42 1.64
C PHE A 162 6.54 11.99 0.87
N LYS A 163 6.36 13.07 0.09
CA LYS A 163 7.42 13.66 -0.75
C LYS A 163 8.70 14.02 0.00
N ASP A 164 8.57 14.37 1.28
CA ASP A 164 9.68 14.77 2.13
C ASP A 164 10.28 13.59 2.92
N ASP A 165 9.63 12.43 2.91
CA ASP A 165 10.06 11.20 3.58
C ASP A 165 10.62 10.16 2.61
N LEU A 166 10.28 10.24 1.33
CA LEU A 166 10.73 9.33 0.29
C LEU A 166 12.09 9.77 -0.27
N ASP A 167 13.06 8.85 -0.23
CA ASP A 167 14.35 9.02 -0.90
C ASP A 167 14.20 8.85 -2.41
N LYS A 168 15.09 9.50 -3.18
CA LYS A 168 15.09 9.36 -4.64
C LYS A 168 15.82 8.10 -5.06
N VAL A 169 15.25 7.38 -6.02
CA VAL A 169 15.91 6.22 -6.63
C VAL A 169 17.27 6.64 -7.21
N PRO A 170 18.39 6.07 -6.75
CA PRO A 170 19.71 6.39 -7.28
C PRO A 170 19.85 5.95 -8.73
N VAL A 171 20.58 6.72 -9.54
CA VAL A 171 20.87 6.38 -10.95
C VAL A 171 21.66 5.06 -11.07
N SER A 172 22.40 4.68 -10.04
CA SER A 172 23.10 3.39 -9.93
C SER A 172 22.16 2.19 -9.79
N VAL A 173 20.94 2.44 -9.28
CA VAL A 173 19.89 1.42 -9.17
C VAL A 173 19.18 1.27 -10.51
N ILE A 174 18.69 2.39 -11.07
CA ILE A 174 18.05 2.46 -12.38
C ILE A 174 18.11 3.90 -12.90
N SER A 175 18.52 4.08 -14.14
CA SER A 175 18.49 5.40 -14.75
C SER A 175 17.05 5.83 -15.11
N PRO A 176 16.74 7.13 -15.20
CA PRO A 176 15.41 7.59 -15.61
C PRO A 176 14.95 7.05 -16.96
N ALA A 177 15.87 6.87 -17.90
CA ALA A 177 15.56 6.32 -19.22
C ALA A 177 15.20 4.82 -19.14
N GLU A 178 15.95 4.06 -18.36
CA GLU A 178 15.66 2.63 -18.10
C GLU A 178 14.33 2.47 -17.35
N PHE A 179 14.06 3.31 -16.35
CA PHE A 179 12.79 3.28 -15.61
C PHE A 179 11.60 3.46 -16.56
N ALA A 180 11.65 4.48 -17.41
CA ALA A 180 10.58 4.76 -18.40
C ALA A 180 10.46 3.66 -19.48
N GLN A 181 11.52 2.90 -19.73
CA GLN A 181 11.51 1.78 -20.68
C GLN A 181 10.97 0.50 -20.06
N ILE A 182 11.24 0.27 -18.77
CA ILE A 182 10.92 -0.97 -18.07
C ILE A 182 9.48 -0.98 -17.57
N TYR A 183 9.02 0.15 -17.00
CA TYR A 183 7.71 0.24 -16.35
C TYR A 183 6.66 0.88 -17.26
N TYR A 184 5.38 0.59 -16.98
CA TYR A 184 4.27 1.25 -17.71
C TYR A 184 4.30 2.77 -17.54
N PRO A 185 3.85 3.56 -18.54
CA PRO A 185 3.96 5.03 -18.53
C PRO A 185 3.34 5.68 -17.28
N VAL A 186 2.21 5.15 -16.79
CA VAL A 186 1.54 5.65 -15.59
C VAL A 186 2.44 5.56 -14.35
N ILE A 187 3.25 4.51 -14.23
CA ILE A 187 4.17 4.32 -13.12
C ILE A 187 5.24 5.42 -13.10
N SER A 188 5.77 5.75 -14.28
CA SER A 188 6.73 6.86 -14.42
C SER A 188 6.10 8.20 -14.06
N SER A 189 4.84 8.41 -14.43
CA SER A 189 4.09 9.63 -14.06
C SER A 189 3.89 9.72 -12.56
N ASP A 190 3.35 8.67 -11.95
CA ASP A 190 2.92 8.66 -10.55
C ASP A 190 4.08 8.74 -9.57
N LEU A 191 5.18 8.02 -9.85
CA LEU A 191 6.32 7.92 -8.94
C LEU A 191 7.35 9.02 -9.14
N THR A 192 7.09 10.00 -10.02
CA THR A 192 7.94 11.17 -10.20
C THR A 192 7.75 12.15 -9.03
N SER A 193 8.87 12.57 -8.41
CA SER A 193 8.92 13.66 -7.43
C SER A 193 10.11 14.57 -7.74
N GLY A 194 9.82 15.82 -8.14
CA GLY A 194 10.84 16.75 -8.62
C GLY A 194 11.57 16.22 -9.86
N THR A 195 12.87 15.95 -9.76
CA THR A 195 13.72 15.52 -10.89
C THR A 195 13.99 14.01 -10.93
N GLY A 196 13.33 13.19 -10.10
CA GLY A 196 13.60 11.76 -10.01
C GLY A 196 12.40 10.96 -9.59
N PHE A 197 12.55 9.65 -9.55
CA PHE A 197 11.56 8.71 -9.06
C PHE A 197 11.78 8.45 -7.56
N VAL A 198 10.72 8.06 -6.85
CA VAL A 198 10.75 7.87 -5.39
C VAL A 198 10.33 6.45 -4.94
N GLY A 199 10.24 5.51 -5.86
CA GLY A 199 9.88 4.13 -5.53
C GLY A 199 10.03 3.18 -6.70
N LEU A 200 10.00 1.88 -6.37
CA LEU A 200 9.94 0.78 -7.32
C LEU A 200 8.68 -0.04 -7.06
N PRO A 201 7.81 -0.26 -8.04
CA PRO A 201 6.66 -1.14 -7.88
C PRO A 201 7.09 -2.60 -7.99
N LEU A 202 6.52 -3.47 -7.15
CA LEU A 202 6.69 -4.92 -7.22
C LEU A 202 5.47 -5.61 -7.83
N GLY A 203 4.38 -4.88 -7.99
CA GLY A 203 3.15 -5.31 -8.64
C GLY A 203 2.48 -4.14 -9.34
N TYR A 204 1.51 -4.46 -10.19
CA TYR A 204 0.69 -3.50 -10.91
C TYR A 204 -0.77 -3.94 -10.88
N ASP A 205 -1.68 -3.03 -10.62
CA ASP A 205 -3.11 -3.31 -10.71
C ASP A 205 -3.86 -2.09 -11.25
N GLY A 206 -5.11 -2.30 -11.58
CA GLY A 206 -5.97 -1.26 -12.11
C GLY A 206 -7.41 -1.74 -12.24
N LEU A 207 -8.29 -0.81 -12.55
CA LEU A 207 -9.69 -1.10 -12.75
C LEU A 207 -9.88 -1.99 -13.98
N THR A 208 -10.78 -2.97 -13.88
CA THR A 208 -11.20 -3.84 -14.98
C THR A 208 -12.69 -4.19 -14.83
N LEU A 209 -13.28 -4.77 -15.87
CA LEU A 209 -14.68 -5.17 -15.85
C LEU A 209 -14.80 -6.68 -15.66
N PHE A 210 -15.38 -7.10 -14.55
CA PHE A 210 -15.73 -8.49 -14.24
C PHE A 210 -17.08 -8.85 -14.90
N ILE A 211 -17.10 -10.00 -15.56
CA ILE A 211 -18.26 -10.54 -16.29
C ILE A 211 -18.70 -11.85 -15.65
N ASN A 212 -19.95 -11.94 -15.23
CA ASN A 212 -20.57 -13.20 -14.83
C ASN A 212 -20.89 -14.03 -16.07
N GLU A 213 -20.05 -15.03 -16.38
CA GLU A 213 -20.14 -15.82 -17.59
C GLU A 213 -21.47 -16.55 -17.70
N GLY A 214 -22.01 -17.08 -16.58
CA GLY A 214 -23.28 -17.77 -16.57
C GLY A 214 -24.46 -16.89 -17.01
N MET A 215 -24.49 -15.63 -16.57
CA MET A 215 -25.55 -14.68 -16.96
C MET A 215 -25.44 -14.27 -18.43
N PHE A 216 -24.22 -14.02 -18.90
CA PHE A 216 -23.98 -13.66 -20.30
C PHE A 216 -24.30 -14.82 -21.26
N GLU A 217 -23.88 -16.05 -20.93
CA GLU A 217 -24.22 -17.25 -21.68
C GLU A 217 -25.74 -17.50 -21.74
N ALA A 218 -26.41 -17.41 -20.58
CA ALA A 218 -27.86 -17.60 -20.52
C ALA A 218 -28.65 -16.60 -21.37
N ALA A 219 -28.13 -15.35 -21.46
CA ALA A 219 -28.73 -14.29 -22.25
C ALA A 219 -28.26 -14.30 -23.73
N GLY A 220 -27.28 -15.12 -24.11
CA GLY A 220 -26.66 -15.12 -25.44
C GLY A 220 -25.98 -13.81 -25.78
N LYS A 221 -25.37 -13.12 -24.79
CA LYS A 221 -24.75 -11.81 -24.95
C LYS A 221 -23.21 -11.90 -24.94
N SER A 222 -22.59 -10.96 -25.64
CA SER A 222 -21.15 -10.71 -25.58
C SER A 222 -20.83 -9.61 -24.56
N PRO A 223 -19.62 -9.62 -23.97
CA PRO A 223 -19.17 -8.53 -23.09
C PRO A 223 -19.20 -7.16 -23.80
N PRO A 224 -19.46 -6.06 -23.06
CA PRO A 224 -19.48 -4.72 -23.62
C PRO A 224 -18.08 -4.27 -24.05
N THR A 225 -18.04 -3.36 -25.01
CA THR A 225 -16.82 -2.67 -25.47
C THR A 225 -16.93 -1.15 -25.29
N THR A 226 -18.14 -0.64 -25.21
CA THR A 226 -18.44 0.78 -25.03
C THR A 226 -19.31 1.00 -23.80
N TRP A 227 -19.38 2.25 -23.33
CA TRP A 227 -20.26 2.63 -22.24
C TRP A 227 -21.76 2.51 -22.63
N ASP A 228 -22.10 2.70 -23.90
CA ASP A 228 -23.45 2.47 -24.39
C ASP A 228 -23.82 0.98 -24.30
N ASP A 229 -22.89 0.08 -24.67
CA ASP A 229 -23.08 -1.37 -24.48
C ASP A 229 -23.31 -1.72 -23.01
N VAL A 230 -22.53 -1.11 -22.06
CA VAL A 230 -22.71 -1.32 -20.62
C VAL A 230 -24.11 -0.92 -20.17
N ARG A 231 -24.59 0.22 -20.65
CA ARG A 231 -25.93 0.71 -20.31
C ARG A 231 -27.03 -0.19 -20.87
N ASP A 232 -26.93 -0.59 -22.14
CA ASP A 232 -27.91 -1.44 -22.79
C ASP A 232 -27.96 -2.82 -22.15
N LEU A 233 -26.79 -3.47 -21.97
CA LEU A 233 -26.70 -4.74 -21.25
C LEU A 233 -27.11 -4.61 -19.78
N GLY A 234 -26.81 -3.49 -19.16
CA GLY A 234 -27.26 -3.18 -17.80
C GLY A 234 -28.79 -3.26 -17.67
N ARG A 235 -29.51 -2.67 -18.62
CA ARG A 235 -30.98 -2.73 -18.67
C ARG A 235 -31.51 -4.11 -19.06
N GLU A 236 -30.95 -4.73 -20.09
CA GLU A 236 -31.39 -6.02 -20.60
C GLU A 236 -31.20 -7.17 -19.61
N LEU A 237 -30.08 -7.16 -18.86
CA LEU A 237 -29.74 -8.21 -17.89
C LEU A 237 -30.31 -7.95 -16.49
N THR A 238 -30.99 -6.82 -16.27
CA THR A 238 -31.66 -6.53 -14.99
C THR A 238 -33.00 -7.22 -14.93
N ILE A 239 -33.21 -7.99 -13.87
CA ILE A 239 -34.48 -8.68 -13.59
C ILE A 239 -35.07 -8.12 -12.29
N LYS A 240 -36.35 -7.78 -12.34
CA LYS A 240 -37.13 -7.32 -11.19
C LYS A 240 -38.30 -8.26 -10.93
N ASN A 241 -38.70 -8.38 -9.67
CA ASN A 241 -39.92 -9.09 -9.31
C ASN A 241 -41.19 -8.24 -9.60
N GLU A 242 -42.34 -8.78 -9.32
CA GLU A 242 -43.65 -8.11 -9.54
C GLU A 242 -43.80 -6.81 -8.72
N GLU A 243 -43.05 -6.68 -7.63
CA GLU A 243 -43.04 -5.51 -6.75
C GLU A 243 -42.02 -4.45 -7.23
N GLY A 244 -41.26 -4.73 -8.31
CA GLY A 244 -40.27 -3.84 -8.88
C GLY A 244 -38.92 -3.89 -8.17
N VAL A 245 -38.72 -4.83 -7.24
CA VAL A 245 -37.41 -5.03 -6.53
C VAL A 245 -36.44 -5.76 -7.45
N ILE A 246 -35.21 -5.28 -7.50
CA ILE A 246 -34.14 -5.88 -8.30
C ILE A 246 -33.74 -7.23 -7.68
N THR A 247 -33.95 -8.32 -8.42
CA THR A 247 -33.54 -9.68 -8.04
C THR A 247 -32.22 -10.08 -8.72
N GLN A 248 -31.91 -9.50 -9.87
CA GLN A 248 -30.67 -9.57 -10.60
C GLN A 248 -30.38 -8.20 -11.21
N SER A 249 -29.17 -7.70 -11.03
CA SER A 249 -28.72 -6.46 -11.66
C SER A 249 -27.85 -6.75 -12.89
N GLY A 250 -28.04 -5.98 -13.95
CA GLY A 250 -27.14 -6.05 -15.13
C GLY A 250 -25.78 -5.42 -14.85
N VAL A 251 -25.75 -4.34 -14.06
CA VAL A 251 -24.48 -3.66 -13.71
C VAL A 251 -24.61 -2.89 -12.40
N ALA A 252 -23.58 -2.92 -11.58
CA ALA A 252 -23.49 -2.16 -10.34
C ALA A 252 -22.88 -0.78 -10.61
N LEU A 253 -23.73 0.23 -10.85
CA LEU A 253 -23.33 1.63 -11.10
C LEU A 253 -24.42 2.59 -10.60
N GLY A 254 -24.03 3.82 -10.30
CA GLY A 254 -24.94 4.94 -10.05
C GLY A 254 -25.02 5.44 -8.61
N THR A 255 -24.57 4.66 -7.63
CA THR A 255 -24.54 5.04 -6.21
C THR A 255 -23.10 5.03 -5.67
N THR A 256 -22.88 5.71 -4.53
CA THR A 256 -21.59 5.71 -3.84
C THR A 256 -21.60 4.82 -2.60
N SER A 257 -22.77 4.52 -2.06
CA SER A 257 -22.92 3.80 -0.79
C SER A 257 -22.61 2.31 -0.87
N ASN A 258 -22.89 1.69 -2.03
CA ASN A 258 -22.76 0.24 -2.22
C ASN A 258 -22.14 -0.18 -3.57
N VAL A 259 -21.58 0.75 -4.33
CA VAL A 259 -20.73 0.45 -5.50
C VAL A 259 -19.28 0.54 -5.08
N ASP A 260 -18.59 -0.61 -4.99
CA ASP A 260 -17.15 -0.63 -4.77
C ASP A 260 -16.43 0.06 -5.94
N HIS A 261 -15.28 0.69 -5.68
CA HIS A 261 -14.48 1.37 -6.70
C HIS A 261 -15.21 2.49 -7.48
N TRP A 262 -16.30 3.03 -6.92
CA TRP A 262 -16.97 4.17 -7.56
C TRP A 262 -16.01 5.37 -7.80
N PRO A 263 -14.99 5.65 -6.95
CA PRO A 263 -14.05 6.73 -7.20
C PRO A 263 -13.24 6.52 -8.49
N GLU A 264 -12.69 5.31 -8.67
CA GLU A 264 -11.94 4.96 -9.87
C GLU A 264 -12.83 4.95 -11.12
N ILE A 265 -14.09 4.53 -10.99
CA ILE A 265 -15.05 4.54 -12.09
C ILE A 265 -15.34 5.97 -12.53
N ILE A 266 -15.56 6.89 -11.59
CA ILE A 266 -15.78 8.33 -11.88
C ILE A 266 -14.53 8.94 -12.50
N ALA A 267 -13.36 8.65 -11.94
CA ALA A 267 -12.10 9.14 -12.50
C ALA A 267 -11.90 8.65 -13.94
N LEU A 268 -12.15 7.37 -14.21
CA LEU A 268 -12.09 6.79 -15.55
C LEU A 268 -13.04 7.51 -16.52
N MET A 269 -14.32 7.66 -16.14
CA MET A 269 -15.30 8.33 -16.99
C MET A 269 -14.94 9.77 -17.30
N MET A 270 -14.44 10.51 -16.30
CA MET A 270 -13.98 11.89 -16.48
C MET A 270 -12.75 11.99 -17.37
N LEU A 271 -11.74 11.15 -17.14
CA LEU A 271 -10.51 11.12 -17.93
C LEU A 271 -10.77 10.73 -19.38
N GLN A 272 -11.60 9.72 -19.63
CA GLN A 272 -11.99 9.33 -20.99
C GLN A 272 -12.78 10.43 -21.71
N ASN A 273 -13.57 11.21 -20.96
CA ASN A 273 -14.33 12.33 -21.50
C ASN A 273 -13.50 13.63 -21.61
N GLY A 274 -12.23 13.63 -21.15
CA GLY A 274 -11.34 14.78 -21.22
C GLY A 274 -11.57 15.84 -20.14
N ALA A 275 -12.28 15.54 -19.07
CA ALA A 275 -12.49 16.45 -17.96
C ALA A 275 -11.22 16.59 -17.09
N ASN A 276 -10.99 17.76 -16.54
CA ASN A 276 -9.92 18.01 -15.58
C ASN A 276 -10.35 17.62 -14.18
N LEU A 277 -9.77 16.56 -13.61
CA LEU A 277 -10.10 16.09 -12.27
C LEU A 277 -9.70 17.07 -11.15
N ALA A 278 -8.70 17.91 -11.38
CA ALA A 278 -8.31 18.94 -10.41
C ALA A 278 -9.28 20.15 -10.38
N GLU A 279 -10.06 20.33 -11.44
CA GLU A 279 -11.11 21.33 -11.56
C GLU A 279 -12.33 20.70 -12.26
N PRO A 280 -13.06 19.79 -11.58
CA PRO A 280 -14.09 18.96 -12.19
C PRO A 280 -15.39 19.77 -12.46
N THR A 281 -15.30 20.76 -13.33
CA THR A 281 -16.42 21.63 -13.74
C THR A 281 -16.59 21.63 -15.25
N GLY A 282 -17.76 22.12 -15.71
CA GLY A 282 -18.08 22.24 -17.13
C GLY A 282 -18.64 20.96 -17.74
N GLU A 283 -19.05 21.07 -18.99
CA GLU A 283 -19.85 20.08 -19.71
C GLU A 283 -19.25 18.66 -19.70
N LEU A 284 -17.93 18.54 -19.80
CA LEU A 284 -17.27 17.23 -19.85
C LEU A 284 -17.36 16.49 -18.49
N ALA A 285 -17.17 17.21 -17.39
CA ALA A 285 -17.32 16.65 -16.05
C ALA A 285 -18.79 16.36 -15.71
N GLU A 286 -19.67 17.28 -16.08
CA GLU A 286 -21.13 17.14 -15.88
C GLU A 286 -21.66 15.89 -16.59
N LYS A 287 -21.31 15.67 -17.86
CA LYS A 287 -21.70 14.47 -18.60
C LYS A 287 -21.24 13.18 -17.97
N ALA A 288 -20.04 13.15 -17.39
CA ALA A 288 -19.52 11.96 -16.70
C ALA A 288 -20.38 11.62 -15.45
N ILE A 289 -20.70 12.61 -14.63
CA ILE A 289 -21.55 12.41 -13.45
C ILE A 289 -23.00 12.07 -13.84
N ASP A 290 -23.56 12.77 -14.81
CA ASP A 290 -24.92 12.50 -15.29
C ASP A 290 -25.02 11.08 -15.86
N PHE A 291 -24.02 10.64 -16.62
CA PHE A 291 -23.98 9.26 -17.13
C PHE A 291 -23.81 8.22 -16.01
N TYR A 292 -22.99 8.48 -15.01
CA TYR A 292 -22.86 7.59 -13.86
C TYR A 292 -24.18 7.46 -13.09
N THR A 293 -24.86 8.57 -12.82
CA THR A 293 -26.08 8.59 -12.02
C THR A 293 -27.32 8.07 -12.74
N ILE A 294 -27.29 7.97 -14.09
CA ILE A 294 -28.42 7.50 -14.90
C ILE A 294 -28.82 6.06 -14.57
N PHE A 295 -27.86 5.21 -14.21
CA PHE A 295 -28.07 3.80 -13.85
C PHE A 295 -28.96 3.64 -12.61
N TYR A 296 -28.84 4.56 -11.66
CA TYR A 296 -29.68 4.64 -10.47
C TYR A 296 -30.98 5.41 -10.74
N LYS A 297 -30.89 6.63 -11.29
CA LYS A 297 -32.01 7.56 -11.40
C LYS A 297 -33.07 7.16 -12.45
N GLN A 298 -32.62 6.76 -13.64
CA GLN A 298 -33.47 6.52 -14.80
C GLN A 298 -33.63 5.04 -15.12
N ASP A 299 -32.49 4.36 -15.32
CA ASP A 299 -32.48 2.95 -15.74
C ASP A 299 -32.87 2.03 -14.59
N LYS A 300 -32.62 2.45 -13.34
CA LYS A 300 -32.97 1.72 -12.10
C LYS A 300 -32.49 0.28 -12.14
N VAL A 301 -31.24 0.09 -12.60
CA VAL A 301 -30.60 -1.22 -12.70
C VAL A 301 -29.83 -1.58 -11.44
N TRP A 302 -29.57 -0.59 -10.59
CA TRP A 302 -28.91 -0.70 -9.32
C TRP A 302 -29.54 0.23 -8.30
N ASP A 303 -29.61 -0.18 -7.03
CA ASP A 303 -30.10 0.65 -5.93
C ASP A 303 -29.51 0.20 -4.58
N GLU A 304 -29.83 0.94 -3.53
CA GLU A 304 -29.30 0.74 -2.18
C GLU A 304 -29.90 -0.46 -1.43
N THR A 305 -30.89 -1.14 -2.00
CA THR A 305 -31.44 -2.38 -1.43
C THR A 305 -30.52 -3.59 -1.69
N LEU A 306 -29.60 -3.45 -2.63
CA LEU A 306 -28.62 -4.47 -2.96
C LEU A 306 -27.40 -4.37 -1.98
N PRO A 307 -26.75 -5.48 -1.66
CA PRO A 307 -25.52 -5.44 -0.87
C PRO A 307 -24.37 -4.77 -1.66
N PRO A 308 -23.22 -4.50 -1.03
CA PRO A 308 -22.04 -3.99 -1.74
C PRO A 308 -21.78 -4.77 -3.04
N SER A 309 -21.38 -4.06 -4.09
CA SER A 309 -21.35 -4.59 -5.46
C SER A 309 -20.49 -5.86 -5.64
N GLY A 310 -19.35 -5.95 -4.95
CA GLY A 310 -18.53 -7.15 -4.96
C GLY A 310 -19.20 -8.35 -4.28
N VAL A 311 -19.94 -8.12 -3.19
CA VAL A 311 -20.73 -9.14 -2.48
C VAL A 311 -21.88 -9.61 -3.36
N ALA A 312 -22.59 -8.66 -4.00
CA ALA A 312 -23.68 -8.98 -4.93
C ALA A 312 -23.17 -9.78 -6.14
N PHE A 313 -22.00 -9.43 -6.66
CA PHE A 313 -21.37 -10.16 -7.77
C PHE A 313 -20.97 -11.59 -7.35
N ALA A 314 -20.32 -11.74 -6.19
CA ALA A 314 -19.98 -13.05 -5.63
C ALA A 314 -21.22 -13.93 -5.38
N ALA A 315 -22.32 -13.31 -4.94
CA ALA A 315 -23.60 -14.02 -4.78
C ALA A 315 -24.30 -14.38 -6.11
N GLY A 316 -23.68 -14.06 -7.27
CA GLY A 316 -24.27 -14.32 -8.57
C GLY A 316 -25.50 -13.46 -8.89
N LYS A 317 -25.61 -12.25 -8.31
CA LYS A 317 -26.73 -11.34 -8.48
C LYS A 317 -26.44 -10.15 -9.43
N VAL A 318 -25.22 -10.07 -9.96
CA VAL A 318 -24.78 -8.98 -10.84
C VAL A 318 -24.09 -9.55 -12.06
N ALA A 319 -24.43 -9.05 -13.25
CA ALA A 319 -23.81 -9.52 -14.50
C ALA A 319 -22.46 -8.84 -14.79
N MET A 320 -22.34 -7.55 -14.46
CA MET A 320 -21.15 -6.72 -14.71
C MET A 320 -20.74 -5.98 -13.44
N TYR A 321 -19.48 -6.13 -13.04
CA TYR A 321 -18.90 -5.53 -11.85
C TYR A 321 -17.54 -4.89 -12.16
N PHE A 322 -17.34 -3.63 -11.81
CA PHE A 322 -16.06 -2.97 -11.94
C PHE A 322 -15.23 -3.18 -10.67
N GLY A 323 -13.98 -3.60 -10.82
CA GLY A 323 -13.08 -3.86 -9.69
C GLY A 323 -11.64 -4.02 -10.13
N THR A 324 -10.74 -4.11 -9.18
CA THR A 324 -9.32 -4.43 -9.38
C THR A 324 -9.08 -5.94 -9.31
N SER A 325 -7.90 -6.43 -9.71
CA SER A 325 -7.65 -7.88 -9.85
C SER A 325 -7.85 -8.67 -8.55
N TRP A 326 -7.44 -8.11 -7.43
CA TRP A 326 -7.51 -8.78 -6.12
C TRP A 326 -8.95 -9.05 -5.65
N ARG A 327 -9.96 -8.37 -6.21
CA ARG A 327 -11.38 -8.69 -5.96
C ARG A 327 -11.73 -10.13 -6.35
N ALA A 328 -10.99 -10.71 -7.31
CA ALA A 328 -11.18 -12.11 -7.68
C ALA A 328 -10.94 -13.07 -6.50
N PHE A 329 -10.03 -12.73 -5.58
CA PHE A 329 -9.78 -13.54 -4.39
C PHE A 329 -11.00 -13.54 -3.45
N GLU A 330 -11.55 -12.38 -3.16
CA GLU A 330 -12.75 -12.22 -2.32
C GLU A 330 -13.97 -12.90 -2.94
N ILE A 331 -14.16 -12.74 -4.27
CA ILE A 331 -15.26 -13.38 -5.00
C ILE A 331 -15.15 -14.89 -4.92
N LYS A 332 -13.96 -15.46 -5.17
CA LYS A 332 -13.75 -16.90 -5.10
C LYS A 332 -13.80 -17.46 -3.68
N GLN A 333 -13.42 -16.70 -2.68
CA GLN A 333 -13.58 -17.07 -1.28
C GLN A 333 -15.06 -17.17 -0.88
N GLN A 334 -15.89 -16.23 -1.34
CA GLN A 334 -17.32 -16.22 -1.07
C GLN A 334 -18.10 -17.25 -1.90
N ASN A 335 -17.71 -17.43 -3.18
CA ASN A 335 -18.38 -18.36 -4.10
C ASN A 335 -17.34 -19.02 -5.03
N PRO A 336 -16.78 -20.16 -4.63
CA PRO A 336 -15.81 -20.91 -5.45
C PRO A 336 -16.34 -21.33 -6.82
N GLU A 337 -17.66 -21.58 -6.94
CA GLU A 337 -18.30 -22.09 -8.16
C GLU A 337 -18.66 -21.00 -9.17
N LEU A 338 -18.63 -19.72 -8.77
CA LEU A 338 -18.98 -18.64 -9.69
C LEU A 338 -18.01 -18.59 -10.86
N ARG A 339 -18.54 -18.77 -12.08
CA ARG A 339 -17.76 -18.62 -13.32
C ARG A 339 -17.73 -17.16 -13.72
N PHE A 340 -16.55 -16.59 -13.74
CA PHE A 340 -16.31 -15.22 -14.16
C PHE A 340 -14.92 -15.06 -14.78
N ARG A 341 -14.78 -14.00 -15.55
CA ARG A 341 -13.51 -13.50 -16.08
C ARG A 341 -13.53 -11.98 -16.10
N THR A 342 -12.38 -11.38 -16.36
CA THR A 342 -12.30 -9.95 -16.62
C THR A 342 -12.19 -9.66 -18.10
N VAL A 343 -12.64 -8.48 -18.49
CA VAL A 343 -12.51 -7.94 -19.84
C VAL A 343 -12.03 -6.49 -19.76
N PRO A 344 -11.45 -5.94 -20.84
CA PRO A 344 -11.07 -4.53 -20.87
C PRO A 344 -12.23 -3.60 -20.51
N LEU A 345 -11.91 -2.47 -19.93
CA LEU A 345 -12.86 -1.41 -19.60
C LEU A 345 -13.59 -0.91 -20.84
N PRO A 346 -14.87 -0.52 -20.70
CA PRO A 346 -15.61 0.11 -21.80
C PRO A 346 -14.98 1.43 -22.19
N ARG A 347 -15.09 1.78 -23.45
CA ARG A 347 -14.51 3.01 -24.02
C ARG A 347 -15.60 3.95 -24.52
N LEU A 348 -15.27 5.24 -24.54
CA LEU A 348 -16.04 6.17 -25.34
C LEU A 348 -15.73 5.95 -26.82
N PRO A 349 -16.69 6.18 -27.75
CA PRO A 349 -16.43 6.19 -29.16
C PRO A 349 -15.30 7.22 -29.48
N LYS A 350 -14.29 6.80 -30.24
CA LYS A 350 -13.21 7.69 -30.64
C LYS A 350 -13.71 8.64 -31.72
N GLU A 351 -13.56 9.92 -31.48
CA GLU A 351 -13.81 10.96 -32.51
C GLU A 351 -12.74 10.93 -33.61
N THR A 352 -11.52 10.55 -33.26
CA THR A 352 -10.39 10.38 -34.18
C THR A 352 -9.61 9.10 -33.87
N PRO A 353 -8.96 8.46 -34.87
CA PRO A 353 -8.13 7.26 -34.64
C PRO A 353 -6.92 7.51 -33.71
N ILE A 354 -6.49 8.75 -33.56
CA ILE A 354 -5.33 9.15 -32.72
C ILE A 354 -5.73 9.43 -31.28
N GLN A 355 -7.01 9.53 -30.97
CA GLN A 355 -7.47 9.74 -29.58
C GLN A 355 -7.01 8.55 -28.70
N PRO A 356 -6.25 8.80 -27.60
CA PRO A 356 -5.74 7.73 -26.75
C PRO A 356 -6.90 6.98 -26.09
N ASN A 357 -6.70 5.69 -25.86
CA ASN A 357 -7.54 4.99 -24.90
C ASN A 357 -7.14 5.49 -23.50
N VAL A 358 -8.04 5.35 -22.55
CA VAL A 358 -7.75 5.59 -21.14
C VAL A 358 -8.28 4.43 -20.33
N SER A 359 -7.42 3.84 -19.53
CA SER A 359 -7.75 2.91 -18.44
C SER A 359 -7.30 3.52 -17.10
N TYR A 360 -7.56 2.85 -15.99
CA TYR A 360 -7.28 3.44 -14.67
C TYR A 360 -6.41 2.52 -13.83
N ALA A 361 -5.27 3.02 -13.36
CA ALA A 361 -4.31 2.32 -12.51
C ALA A 361 -4.51 2.65 -11.03
N SER A 362 -4.34 1.64 -10.19
CA SER A 362 -4.34 1.75 -8.74
C SER A 362 -3.45 0.66 -8.18
N TYR A 363 -2.25 0.99 -7.69
CA TYR A 363 -1.22 0.02 -7.33
C TYR A 363 -0.34 0.53 -6.18
N TRP A 364 0.50 -0.36 -5.64
CA TRP A 364 1.40 -0.08 -4.54
C TRP A 364 2.86 -0.16 -4.99
N ALA A 365 3.69 0.72 -4.41
CA ALA A 365 5.13 0.76 -4.65
C ALA A 365 5.91 0.64 -3.34
N GLN A 366 7.21 0.36 -3.47
CA GLN A 366 8.16 0.34 -2.36
C GLN A 366 9.04 1.57 -2.43
N GLY A 367 9.19 2.28 -1.33
CA GLY A 367 10.10 3.43 -1.20
C GLY A 367 11.11 3.22 -0.10
N VAL A 368 12.20 3.96 -0.18
CA VAL A 368 13.22 4.02 0.86
C VAL A 368 13.02 5.31 1.64
N TRP A 369 13.12 5.21 2.97
CA TRP A 369 13.05 6.38 3.83
C TRP A 369 14.27 7.28 3.67
N VAL A 370 14.04 8.57 3.41
CA VAL A 370 15.12 9.55 3.16
C VAL A 370 16.11 9.68 4.32
N ARG A 371 15.69 9.36 5.56
CA ARG A 371 16.54 9.37 6.76
C ARG A 371 17.05 7.99 7.19
N SER A 372 16.82 6.94 6.40
CA SER A 372 17.44 5.62 6.66
C SER A 372 18.96 5.74 6.69
N ALA A 373 19.57 5.05 7.64
CA ALA A 373 21.04 4.93 7.71
C ALA A 373 21.58 3.92 6.69
N ASN A 374 20.71 3.04 6.14
CA ASN A 374 21.04 1.93 5.25
C ASN A 374 20.49 2.15 3.84
N LYS A 375 20.47 3.39 3.34
CA LYS A 375 19.80 3.72 2.07
C LYS A 375 20.38 2.97 0.87
N ASP A 376 21.68 2.88 0.78
CA ASP A 376 22.34 2.24 -0.36
C ASP A 376 22.00 0.75 -0.41
N GLU A 377 22.04 0.07 0.72
CA GLU A 377 21.68 -1.35 0.86
C GLU A 377 20.16 -1.56 0.65
N ALA A 378 19.34 -0.65 1.13
CA ALA A 378 17.88 -0.69 0.93
C ALA A 378 17.52 -0.55 -0.56
N TRP A 379 18.18 0.34 -1.30
CA TRP A 379 17.98 0.48 -2.73
C TRP A 379 18.54 -0.71 -3.52
N ASP A 380 19.68 -1.28 -3.11
CA ASP A 380 20.22 -2.49 -3.73
C ASP A 380 19.26 -3.68 -3.54
N PHE A 381 18.71 -3.83 -2.32
CA PHE A 381 17.68 -4.82 -2.05
C PHE A 381 16.41 -4.61 -2.89
N LEU A 382 15.91 -3.38 -3.01
CA LEU A 382 14.74 -3.09 -3.86
C LEU A 382 15.02 -3.35 -5.34
N LYS A 383 16.23 -3.07 -5.82
CA LYS A 383 16.66 -3.42 -7.18
C LYS A 383 16.60 -4.93 -7.41
N PHE A 384 17.07 -5.71 -6.44
CA PHE A 384 17.00 -7.17 -6.48
C PHE A 384 15.55 -7.65 -6.51
N LEU A 385 14.68 -7.12 -5.64
CA LEU A 385 13.26 -7.47 -5.61
C LEU A 385 12.53 -7.13 -6.92
N ALA A 386 12.88 -6.02 -7.56
CA ALA A 386 12.27 -5.56 -8.81
C ALA A 386 12.86 -6.24 -10.08
N SER A 387 13.79 -7.20 -9.91
CA SER A 387 14.28 -8.03 -11.01
C SER A 387 13.18 -8.97 -11.53
N LYS A 388 13.27 -9.40 -12.79
CA LYS A 388 12.31 -10.34 -13.37
C LYS A 388 12.25 -11.63 -12.57
N GLU A 389 13.40 -12.16 -12.22
CA GLU A 389 13.57 -13.42 -11.50
C GLU A 389 12.89 -13.37 -10.12
N SER A 390 13.05 -12.26 -9.40
CA SER A 390 12.43 -12.07 -8.09
C SER A 390 10.92 -11.88 -8.21
N LEU A 391 10.45 -11.11 -9.20
CA LEU A 391 9.01 -10.92 -9.47
C LEU A 391 8.32 -12.23 -9.86
N GLU A 392 8.93 -13.06 -10.71
CA GLU A 392 8.41 -14.39 -11.05
C GLU A 392 8.35 -15.32 -9.84
N LYS A 393 9.38 -15.31 -8.98
CA LYS A 393 9.39 -16.09 -7.75
C LYS A 393 8.30 -15.63 -6.78
N MET A 394 8.15 -14.31 -6.57
CA MET A 394 7.08 -13.75 -5.74
C MET A 394 5.70 -14.16 -6.26
N TYR A 395 5.46 -13.99 -7.58
CA TYR A 395 4.22 -14.42 -8.23
C TYR A 395 3.95 -15.91 -8.00
N SER A 396 4.96 -16.76 -8.25
CA SER A 396 4.86 -18.20 -8.06
C SER A 396 4.59 -18.59 -6.60
N ASN A 397 5.25 -17.94 -5.64
CA ASN A 397 5.04 -18.19 -4.21
C ASN A 397 3.64 -17.75 -3.77
N ALA A 398 3.18 -16.58 -4.18
CA ALA A 398 1.84 -16.09 -3.88
C ALA A 398 0.75 -16.97 -4.51
N SER A 399 0.96 -17.48 -5.72
CA SER A 399 0.02 -18.38 -6.42
C SER A 399 -0.17 -19.74 -5.73
N LYS A 400 0.71 -20.11 -4.79
CA LYS A 400 0.51 -21.31 -3.94
C LYS A 400 -0.48 -21.05 -2.79
N LEU A 401 -0.71 -19.79 -2.45
CA LEU A 401 -1.56 -19.37 -1.32
C LEU A 401 -2.90 -18.79 -1.77
N ARG A 402 -2.95 -18.24 -2.98
CA ARG A 402 -4.13 -17.59 -3.57
C ARG A 402 -4.21 -17.86 -5.07
N LEU A 403 -5.25 -17.39 -5.77
CA LEU A 403 -5.51 -17.70 -7.18
C LEU A 403 -4.35 -17.35 -8.13
N PHE A 404 -3.62 -16.27 -7.86
CA PHE A 404 -2.47 -15.79 -8.64
C PHE A 404 -1.64 -14.79 -7.80
N GLY A 405 -0.41 -14.51 -8.21
CA GLY A 405 0.44 -13.47 -7.64
C GLY A 405 0.08 -12.08 -8.15
N GLU A 406 0.77 -11.04 -7.64
CA GLU A 406 0.59 -9.66 -8.13
C GLU A 406 0.96 -9.58 -9.63
N PRO A 407 0.11 -8.98 -10.48
CA PRO A 407 0.45 -8.75 -11.88
C PRO A 407 1.72 -7.91 -12.01
N TYR A 408 2.54 -8.22 -13.01
CA TYR A 408 3.85 -7.61 -13.15
C TYR A 408 3.77 -6.13 -13.55
N PRO A 409 4.59 -5.26 -12.92
CA PRO A 409 4.62 -3.83 -13.25
C PRO A 409 5.47 -3.51 -14.49
N ARG A 410 6.10 -4.52 -15.08
CA ARG A 410 7.10 -4.40 -16.15
C ARG A 410 6.51 -4.69 -17.51
N VAL A 411 6.77 -3.81 -18.47
CA VAL A 411 6.36 -3.95 -19.88
C VAL A 411 6.93 -5.23 -20.50
N ASP A 412 8.17 -5.57 -20.18
CA ASP A 412 8.89 -6.72 -20.71
C ASP A 412 8.49 -8.08 -20.07
N MET A 413 7.49 -8.07 -19.16
CA MET A 413 6.86 -9.27 -18.58
C MET A 413 5.36 -9.38 -18.91
N ALA A 414 4.83 -8.43 -19.68
CA ALA A 414 3.39 -8.36 -20.00
C ALA A 414 2.86 -9.65 -20.66
N GLU A 415 3.64 -10.24 -21.57
CA GLU A 415 3.25 -11.46 -22.31
C GLU A 415 2.99 -12.65 -21.38
N LEU A 416 3.69 -12.74 -20.24
CA LEU A 416 3.52 -13.84 -19.27
C LEU A 416 2.11 -13.91 -18.68
N LEU A 417 1.37 -12.81 -18.68
CA LEU A 417 0.01 -12.72 -18.13
C LEU A 417 -1.05 -12.36 -19.17
N SER A 418 -0.67 -12.22 -20.45
CA SER A 418 -1.56 -11.75 -21.53
C SER A 418 -2.83 -12.58 -21.69
N THR A 419 -2.76 -13.89 -21.44
CA THR A 419 -3.89 -14.83 -21.54
C THR A 419 -4.51 -15.19 -20.19
N HIS A 420 -4.04 -14.58 -19.09
CA HIS A 420 -4.58 -14.89 -17.76
C HIS A 420 -6.03 -14.39 -17.64
N PRO A 421 -6.99 -15.21 -17.16
CA PRO A 421 -8.43 -14.88 -17.20
C PRO A 421 -8.81 -13.65 -16.35
N ILE A 422 -7.97 -13.26 -15.40
CA ILE A 422 -8.17 -12.08 -14.53
C ILE A 422 -7.15 -10.99 -14.83
N ALA A 423 -5.85 -11.29 -14.75
CA ALA A 423 -4.80 -10.27 -14.91
C ALA A 423 -4.62 -9.83 -16.37
N GLY A 424 -5.00 -10.66 -17.36
CA GLY A 424 -4.76 -10.38 -18.78
C GLY A 424 -5.38 -9.07 -19.26
N SER A 425 -6.62 -8.78 -18.87
CA SER A 425 -7.29 -7.51 -19.25
C SER A 425 -6.62 -6.28 -18.65
N ILE A 426 -6.11 -6.38 -17.42
CA ILE A 426 -5.41 -5.30 -16.72
C ILE A 426 -4.09 -5.00 -17.40
N ILE A 427 -3.30 -6.05 -17.67
CA ILE A 427 -2.01 -5.93 -18.36
C ILE A 427 -2.17 -5.38 -19.79
N ALA A 428 -3.21 -5.83 -20.51
CA ALA A 428 -3.50 -5.34 -21.85
C ALA A 428 -3.83 -3.83 -21.90
N GLN A 429 -4.34 -3.28 -20.82
CA GLN A 429 -4.74 -1.87 -20.69
C GLN A 429 -3.66 -0.99 -20.04
N ALA A 430 -2.63 -1.58 -19.41
CA ALA A 430 -1.61 -0.86 -18.67
C ALA A 430 -0.85 0.20 -19.50
N PRO A 431 -0.58 0.01 -20.82
CA PRO A 431 0.04 1.04 -21.64
C PRO A 431 -0.77 2.34 -21.77
N ASP A 432 -2.09 2.26 -21.67
CA ASP A 432 -3.03 3.38 -21.80
C ASP A 432 -3.53 3.89 -20.45
N ALA A 433 -2.94 3.41 -19.34
CA ALA A 433 -3.42 3.72 -18.01
C ALA A 433 -3.05 5.14 -17.57
N GLN A 434 -3.97 5.73 -16.83
CA GLN A 434 -3.77 6.94 -16.05
C GLN A 434 -4.19 6.68 -14.62
N SER A 435 -3.80 7.54 -13.70
CA SER A 435 -4.21 7.50 -12.31
C SER A 435 -4.52 8.89 -11.81
N TRP A 436 -5.23 8.97 -10.71
CA TRP A 436 -5.44 10.23 -10.00
C TRP A 436 -5.79 9.93 -8.53
N TYR A 437 -6.11 11.00 -7.76
CA TYR A 437 -6.40 10.88 -6.31
C TYR A 437 -7.81 10.37 -5.99
N LEU A 438 -8.63 10.04 -6.97
CA LEU A 438 -9.86 9.29 -6.80
C LEU A 438 -9.55 7.79 -6.80
N ALA A 439 -9.45 7.21 -5.62
CA ALA A 439 -9.16 5.80 -5.44
C ALA A 439 -9.78 5.27 -4.14
N ASP A 440 -10.35 4.07 -4.20
CA ASP A 440 -10.92 3.35 -3.08
C ASP A 440 -9.86 2.47 -2.40
N ARG A 441 -10.06 2.17 -1.11
CA ARG A 441 -9.23 1.23 -0.33
C ARG A 441 -7.73 1.52 -0.36
N THR A 442 -7.38 2.79 -0.41
CA THR A 442 -6.00 3.24 -0.26
C THR A 442 -5.56 3.28 1.21
N PHE A 443 -6.52 3.21 2.14
CA PHE A 443 -6.29 3.23 3.59
C PHE A 443 -5.47 4.43 4.06
N ASP A 444 -5.68 5.58 3.41
CA ASP A 444 -4.95 6.82 3.70
C ASP A 444 -5.55 7.62 4.88
N GLY A 445 -6.59 7.06 5.53
CA GLY A 445 -7.26 7.64 6.70
C GLY A 445 -8.05 8.92 6.40
N PRO A 446 -8.78 9.46 7.37
CA PRO A 446 -9.72 10.56 7.15
C PRO A 446 -9.05 11.88 6.72
N THR A 447 -7.76 12.00 6.94
CA THR A 447 -6.97 13.18 6.53
C THR A 447 -6.15 12.95 5.27
N GLY A 448 -6.23 11.77 4.67
CA GLY A 448 -5.52 11.41 3.46
C GLY A 448 -6.08 12.09 2.21
N ILE A 449 -5.26 12.18 1.18
CA ILE A 449 -5.62 12.88 -0.06
C ILE A 449 -6.81 12.20 -0.76
N ASN A 450 -6.80 10.86 -0.83
CA ASN A 450 -7.85 10.09 -1.48
C ASN A 450 -9.18 10.21 -0.72
N SER A 451 -9.17 9.94 0.59
CA SER A 451 -10.37 9.98 1.43
C SER A 451 -11.05 11.35 1.40
N GLN A 452 -10.27 12.44 1.42
CA GLN A 452 -10.82 13.78 1.39
C GLN A 452 -11.40 14.13 0.00
N ILE A 453 -10.70 13.78 -1.07
CA ILE A 453 -11.18 14.02 -2.44
C ILE A 453 -12.41 13.16 -2.73
N ASN A 454 -12.37 11.87 -2.38
CA ASN A 454 -13.51 10.97 -2.51
C ASN A 454 -14.77 11.56 -1.85
N LYS A 455 -14.63 12.16 -0.66
CA LYS A 455 -15.76 12.74 0.06
C LYS A 455 -16.43 13.87 -0.72
N TYR A 456 -15.69 14.74 -1.38
CA TYR A 456 -16.28 15.81 -2.19
C TYR A 456 -17.02 15.28 -3.42
N PHE A 457 -16.49 14.25 -4.07
CA PHE A 457 -17.17 13.61 -5.19
C PHE A 457 -18.38 12.78 -4.73
N GLU A 458 -18.27 12.09 -3.60
CA GLU A 458 -19.39 11.38 -2.99
C GLU A 458 -20.57 12.33 -2.75
N ASP A 459 -20.30 13.48 -2.10
CA ASP A 459 -21.32 14.50 -1.82
C ASP A 459 -21.95 15.06 -3.10
N ALA A 460 -21.14 15.26 -4.15
CA ALA A 460 -21.65 15.73 -5.44
C ALA A 460 -22.54 14.69 -6.12
N ILE A 461 -22.12 13.42 -6.17
CA ILE A 461 -22.91 12.33 -6.78
C ILE A 461 -24.23 12.12 -6.02
N ASN A 462 -24.17 12.09 -4.68
CA ASN A 462 -25.35 11.92 -3.85
C ASN A 462 -26.32 13.10 -4.02
N ALA A 463 -25.82 14.32 -4.10
CA ALA A 463 -26.65 15.50 -4.38
C ALA A 463 -27.34 15.41 -5.75
N VAL A 464 -26.66 14.93 -6.79
CA VAL A 464 -27.24 14.70 -8.12
C VAL A 464 -28.28 13.58 -8.08
N ASN A 465 -28.04 12.51 -7.33
CA ASN A 465 -29.01 11.43 -7.12
C ASN A 465 -30.27 11.91 -6.40
N GLU A 466 -30.15 12.87 -5.49
CA GLU A 466 -31.27 13.57 -4.83
C GLU A 466 -31.99 14.59 -5.75
N GLY A 467 -31.54 14.78 -6.98
CA GLY A 467 -32.17 15.70 -7.96
C GLY A 467 -31.62 17.12 -7.94
N LYS A 468 -30.48 17.38 -7.26
CA LYS A 468 -29.82 18.68 -7.33
C LYS A 468 -29.09 18.85 -8.67
N SER A 469 -28.76 20.10 -9.00
CA SER A 469 -28.09 20.48 -10.24
C SER A 469 -26.65 19.92 -10.28
N THR A 470 -26.30 19.19 -11.34
CA THR A 470 -24.96 18.65 -11.56
C THR A 470 -23.87 19.73 -11.59
N PRO A 471 -24.03 20.84 -12.38
CA PRO A 471 -23.05 21.93 -12.36
C PRO A 471 -22.78 22.47 -10.96
N LYS A 472 -23.83 22.74 -10.18
CA LYS A 472 -23.69 23.28 -8.82
C LYS A 472 -23.02 22.33 -7.85
N SER A 473 -23.32 21.04 -7.97
CA SER A 473 -22.71 20.01 -7.12
C SER A 473 -21.21 19.87 -7.43
N LEU A 474 -20.85 19.93 -8.72
CA LEU A 474 -19.46 19.89 -9.16
C LEU A 474 -18.67 21.17 -8.83
N GLU A 475 -19.29 22.36 -8.90
CA GLU A 475 -18.64 23.61 -8.43
C GLU A 475 -18.22 23.49 -6.96
N THR A 476 -19.07 22.91 -6.10
CA THR A 476 -18.74 22.68 -4.69
C THR A 476 -17.63 21.65 -4.53
N ALA A 477 -17.68 20.55 -5.28
CA ALA A 477 -16.62 19.55 -5.28
C ALA A 477 -15.29 20.14 -5.74
N ALA A 478 -15.28 20.93 -6.81
CA ALA A 478 -14.07 21.58 -7.34
C ALA A 478 -13.39 22.50 -6.32
N GLN A 479 -14.17 23.24 -5.52
CA GLN A 479 -13.63 24.08 -4.46
C GLN A 479 -12.93 23.22 -3.39
N GLY A 480 -13.56 22.15 -2.94
CA GLY A 480 -13.00 21.24 -1.96
C GLY A 480 -11.77 20.49 -2.48
N VAL A 481 -11.82 20.00 -3.71
CA VAL A 481 -10.67 19.36 -4.40
C VAL A 481 -9.49 20.33 -4.45
N ALA A 482 -9.70 21.57 -4.89
CA ALA A 482 -8.65 22.59 -4.96
C ALA A 482 -8.02 22.86 -3.57
N GLU A 483 -8.83 22.91 -2.51
CA GLU A 483 -8.33 23.05 -1.14
C GLU A 483 -7.47 21.86 -0.71
N VAL A 484 -7.90 20.63 -1.00
CA VAL A 484 -7.11 19.43 -0.68
C VAL A 484 -5.79 19.45 -1.44
N LEU A 485 -5.79 19.65 -2.75
CA LEU A 485 -4.60 19.66 -3.59
C LEU A 485 -3.60 20.74 -3.14
N SER A 486 -4.09 21.95 -2.79
CA SER A 486 -3.23 23.05 -2.33
C SER A 486 -2.47 22.71 -1.05
N ARG A 487 -3.05 21.94 -0.13
CA ARG A 487 -2.39 21.48 1.12
C ARG A 487 -1.18 20.60 0.85
N TYR A 488 -1.18 19.87 -0.26
CA TYR A 488 -0.06 19.02 -0.67
C TYR A 488 0.88 19.70 -1.67
N GLY A 489 0.64 20.98 -2.00
CA GLY A 489 1.44 21.75 -2.94
C GLY A 489 1.26 21.30 -4.40
N ILE A 490 0.14 20.67 -4.70
CA ILE A 490 -0.24 20.28 -6.06
C ILE A 490 -0.96 21.51 -6.67
N GLY A 491 -0.36 22.10 -7.71
CA GLY A 491 -0.97 23.18 -8.47
C GLY A 491 -2.22 22.72 -9.26
N ARG A 492 -3.07 23.69 -9.59
CA ARG A 492 -4.20 23.48 -10.50
C ARG A 492 -3.73 23.21 -11.92
#